data_cb6fa7f5066ecdc4017cb0452b13907c
#
_entry.id   cb6fa7f5066ecdc4017cb0452b13907c
#
_cell.length_a   1.000
_cell.length_b   1.000
_cell.length_c   1.000
_cell.angle_alpha   90.00
_cell.angle_beta   90.00
_cell.angle_gamma   90.00
#
_symmetry.space_group_name_H-M   'P 1'
#
loop_
_entity.id
_entity.type
_entity.pdbx_description
1 polymer ?
#
loop_
_entity_poly.entity_id
_entity_poly.type
_entity_poly.pdbx_seq_one_letter_code
_entity_poly.pdbx_strand_id
1 'polypeptide(L)'
;MDIVPTLHAFETTDKALASAYYHWFFLIQPGGLPERLIGQDPKFYLDHKFAGGCAPGSSLAPAALAEYLRCFRNPDTIRGSCEDYRAAASIDLAHDRADRTRKIETPLLVLW
;
A
#
# COMPACT_ATOMS: atom_id res chain seq x y z
N MET A 1 -14.91 4.00 -2.37
CA MET A 1 -13.73 3.20 -2.79
C MET A 1 -12.74 4.20 -3.33
N ASP A 2 -11.50 4.11 -2.95
CA ASP A 2 -10.48 5.14 -3.23
C ASP A 2 -9.32 4.64 -4.10
N ILE A 3 -9.32 3.34 -4.44
CA ILE A 3 -8.35 2.73 -5.35
C ILE A 3 -9.03 1.80 -6.34
N VAL A 4 -8.38 1.53 -7.45
CA VAL A 4 -8.82 0.49 -8.40
C VAL A 4 -8.69 -0.91 -7.78
N PRO A 5 -9.49 -1.89 -8.21
CA PRO A 5 -9.36 -3.27 -7.74
C PRO A 5 -7.95 -3.81 -7.96
N THR A 6 -7.40 -4.49 -6.94
CA THR A 6 -6.00 -4.95 -6.89
C THR A 6 -5.66 -5.84 -8.09
N LEU A 7 -6.51 -6.79 -8.42
CA LEU A 7 -6.31 -7.66 -9.59
C LEU A 7 -6.21 -6.86 -10.89
N HIS A 8 -7.11 -5.89 -11.10
CA HIS A 8 -7.07 -5.06 -12.30
C HIS A 8 -5.77 -4.26 -12.39
N ALA A 9 -5.35 -3.65 -11.27
CA ALA A 9 -4.10 -2.88 -11.21
C ALA A 9 -2.88 -3.75 -11.58
N PHE A 10 -2.76 -4.96 -11.01
CA PHE A 10 -1.64 -5.85 -11.34
C PHE A 10 -1.68 -6.35 -12.79
N GLU A 11 -2.87 -6.63 -13.34
CA GLU A 11 -3.02 -7.13 -14.73
C GLU A 11 -2.80 -6.03 -15.79
N THR A 12 -2.97 -4.74 -15.44
CA THR A 12 -2.88 -3.61 -16.38
C THR A 12 -1.72 -2.66 -16.07
N THR A 13 -0.81 -3.05 -15.19
CA THR A 13 0.33 -2.21 -14.81
C THR A 13 1.16 -1.80 -16.01
N ASP A 14 1.32 -0.50 -16.16
CA ASP A 14 2.25 0.13 -17.08
C ASP A 14 3.36 0.88 -16.33
N LYS A 15 4.25 1.56 -17.07
CA LYS A 15 5.33 2.37 -16.49
C LYS A 15 4.79 3.48 -15.57
N ALA A 16 3.69 4.11 -15.93
CA ALA A 16 3.14 5.22 -15.16
C ALA A 16 2.61 4.72 -13.81
N LEU A 17 1.80 3.65 -13.84
CA LEU A 17 1.28 3.03 -12.63
C LEU A 17 2.43 2.48 -11.75
N ALA A 18 3.36 1.75 -12.34
CA ALA A 18 4.49 1.18 -11.60
C ALA A 18 5.36 2.27 -10.94
N SER A 19 5.54 3.43 -11.58
CA SER A 19 6.29 4.55 -11.01
C SER A 19 5.54 5.24 -9.87
N ALA A 20 4.24 5.48 -10.03
CA ALA A 20 3.40 6.12 -9.01
C ALA A 20 3.19 5.20 -7.78
N TYR A 21 2.98 3.92 -8.04
CA TYR A 21 2.70 2.89 -7.01
C TYR A 21 3.88 1.93 -6.82
N TYR A 22 5.13 2.41 -6.97
CA TYR A 22 6.35 1.60 -6.84
C TYR A 22 6.38 0.75 -5.56
N HIS A 23 5.76 1.23 -4.48
CA HIS A 23 5.72 0.53 -3.19
C HIS A 23 4.96 -0.79 -3.24
N TRP A 24 4.00 -0.97 -4.15
CA TRP A 24 3.33 -2.26 -4.34
C TRP A 24 4.33 -3.34 -4.76
N PHE A 25 5.28 -2.98 -5.62
CA PHE A 25 6.31 -3.90 -6.12
C PHE A 25 7.52 -4.01 -5.19
N PHE A 26 7.78 -2.97 -4.40
CA PHE A 26 8.83 -2.97 -3.41
C PHE A 26 8.44 -3.80 -2.17
N LEU A 27 7.26 -3.58 -1.61
CA LEU A 27 6.84 -4.21 -0.35
C LEU A 27 6.61 -5.72 -0.47
N ILE A 28 6.34 -6.23 -1.67
CA ILE A 28 6.17 -7.67 -1.91
C ILE A 28 7.49 -8.45 -2.03
N GLN A 29 8.64 -7.77 -2.08
CA GLN A 29 9.91 -8.44 -2.28
C GLN A 29 10.21 -9.45 -1.16
N PRO A 30 10.75 -10.64 -1.51
CA PRO A 30 11.03 -11.70 -0.54
C PRO A 30 12.29 -11.43 0.29
N GLY A 31 12.54 -12.32 1.25
CA GLY A 31 13.79 -12.33 2.02
C GLY A 31 13.93 -11.19 3.02
N GLY A 32 12.84 -10.51 3.38
CA GLY A 32 12.87 -9.40 4.33
C GLY A 32 13.54 -8.14 3.79
N LEU A 33 13.67 -8.03 2.46
CA LEU A 33 14.34 -6.88 1.82
C LEU A 33 13.66 -5.54 2.19
N PRO A 34 12.33 -5.36 2.01
CA PRO A 34 11.69 -4.10 2.36
C PRO A 34 11.73 -3.84 3.85
N GLU A 35 11.50 -4.85 4.68
CA GLU A 35 11.55 -4.71 6.14
C GLU A 35 12.90 -4.19 6.62
N ARG A 36 13.98 -4.74 6.07
CA ARG A 36 15.33 -4.34 6.42
C ARG A 36 15.64 -2.91 5.95
N LEU A 37 15.27 -2.56 4.73
CA LEU A 37 15.54 -1.23 4.18
C LEU A 37 14.72 -0.14 4.89
N ILE A 38 13.43 -0.38 5.14
CA ILE A 38 12.57 0.55 5.88
C ILE A 38 13.03 0.66 7.33
N GLY A 39 13.40 -0.45 7.95
CA GLY A 39 13.87 -0.49 9.34
C GLY A 39 15.17 0.27 9.59
N GLN A 40 15.99 0.52 8.56
CA GLN A 40 17.20 1.36 8.69
C GLN A 40 16.84 2.84 8.91
N ASP A 41 15.83 3.36 8.22
CA ASP A 41 15.34 4.73 8.40
C ASP A 41 13.82 4.82 8.16
N PRO A 42 13.00 4.41 9.16
CA PRO A 42 11.55 4.47 9.06
C PRO A 42 11.01 5.88 8.83
N LYS A 43 11.73 6.89 9.38
CA LYS A 43 11.33 8.28 9.21
C LYS A 43 11.44 8.73 7.77
N PHE A 44 12.55 8.46 7.12
CA PHE A 44 12.75 8.80 5.71
C PHE A 44 11.69 8.14 4.82
N TYR A 45 11.41 6.86 5.06
CA TYR A 45 10.38 6.13 4.32
C TYR A 45 9.01 6.78 4.47
N LEU A 46 8.58 7.09 5.70
CA LEU A 46 7.28 7.72 5.97
C LEU A 46 7.19 9.13 5.38
N ASP A 47 8.23 9.95 5.56
CA ASP A 47 8.27 11.30 5.00
C ASP A 47 8.10 11.26 3.47
N HIS A 48 8.80 10.34 2.80
CA HIS A 48 8.68 10.14 1.36
C HIS A 48 7.28 9.71 0.94
N LYS A 49 6.66 8.76 1.67
CA LYS A 49 5.30 8.28 1.41
C LYS A 49 4.27 9.39 1.56
N PHE A 50 4.36 10.18 2.61
CA PHE A 50 3.40 11.25 2.87
C PHE A 50 3.58 12.45 1.95
N ALA A 51 4.82 12.77 1.56
CA ALA A 51 5.08 13.83 0.58
C ALA A 51 4.38 13.57 -0.78
N GLY A 52 4.31 12.31 -1.21
CA GLY A 52 3.62 11.92 -2.44
C GLY A 52 2.11 11.75 -2.29
N GLY A 53 1.59 11.62 -1.07
CA GLY A 53 0.18 11.31 -0.81
C GLY A 53 -0.68 12.49 -0.35
N CYS A 54 -0.08 13.62 -0.04
CA CYS A 54 -0.80 14.81 0.38
C CYS A 54 -1.11 15.74 -0.80
N ALA A 55 -2.25 16.43 -0.76
CA ALA A 55 -2.56 17.45 -1.74
C ALA A 55 -1.49 18.58 -1.71
N PRO A 56 -1.21 19.24 -2.84
CA PRO A 56 -0.25 20.35 -2.87
C PRO A 56 -0.59 21.43 -1.81
N GLY A 57 0.40 21.79 -1.00
CA GLY A 57 0.24 22.78 0.08
C GLY A 57 -0.44 22.26 1.35
N SER A 58 -0.81 20.99 1.42
CA SER A 58 -1.29 20.35 2.65
C SER A 58 -0.19 19.51 3.31
N SER A 59 -0.32 19.29 4.61
CA SER A 59 0.56 18.42 5.38
C SER A 59 -0.23 17.72 6.48
N LEU A 60 0.27 16.56 6.91
CA LEU A 60 -0.29 15.91 8.10
C LEU A 60 0.03 16.71 9.35
N ALA A 61 -0.89 16.67 10.32
CA ALA A 61 -0.65 17.28 11.62
C ALA A 61 0.61 16.68 12.28
N PRO A 62 1.47 17.49 12.91
CA PRO A 62 2.71 17.00 13.53
C PRO A 62 2.49 15.87 14.54
N ALA A 63 1.40 15.92 15.30
CA ALA A 63 1.04 14.85 16.25
C ALA A 63 0.73 13.52 15.54
N ALA A 64 0.05 13.56 14.39
CA ALA A 64 -0.22 12.38 13.60
C ALA A 64 1.07 11.77 13.01
N LEU A 65 1.97 12.61 12.48
CA LEU A 65 3.28 12.18 11.99
C LEU A 65 4.12 11.52 13.09
N ALA A 66 4.11 12.10 14.30
CA ALA A 66 4.83 11.52 15.44
C ALA A 66 4.28 10.13 15.81
N GLU A 67 2.95 9.95 15.77
CA GLU A 67 2.32 8.65 16.06
C GLU A 67 2.61 7.62 14.97
N TYR A 68 2.51 7.99 13.69
CA TYR A 68 2.90 7.09 12.60
C TYR A 68 4.36 6.65 12.72
N LEU A 69 5.27 7.57 13.02
CA LEU A 69 6.67 7.23 13.21
C LEU A 69 6.89 6.34 14.43
N ARG A 70 6.17 6.59 15.54
CA ARG A 70 6.23 5.72 16.72
C ARG A 70 5.85 4.28 16.36
N CYS A 71 4.77 4.10 15.60
CA CYS A 71 4.32 2.79 15.15
C CYS A 71 5.34 2.14 14.20
N PHE A 72 5.85 2.87 13.22
CA PHE A 72 6.78 2.34 12.20
C PHE A 72 8.21 2.07 12.72
N ARG A 73 8.56 2.53 13.91
CA ARG A 73 9.79 2.10 14.60
C ARG A 73 9.69 0.68 15.15
N ASN A 74 8.50 0.11 15.21
CA ASN A 74 8.30 -1.28 15.59
C ASN A 74 8.49 -2.18 14.34
N PRO A 75 9.47 -3.12 14.36
CA PRO A 75 9.70 -4.04 13.25
C PRO A 75 8.48 -4.89 12.87
N ASP A 76 7.63 -5.23 13.84
CA ASP A 76 6.41 -6.00 13.56
C ASP A 76 5.39 -5.21 12.77
N THR A 77 5.31 -3.89 12.95
CA THR A 77 4.46 -3.02 12.14
C THR A 77 4.95 -2.98 10.69
N ILE A 78 6.26 -2.85 10.49
CA ILE A 78 6.85 -2.88 9.14
C ILE A 78 6.59 -4.23 8.48
N ARG A 79 6.86 -5.33 9.21
CA ARG A 79 6.60 -6.69 8.73
C ARG A 79 5.14 -6.89 8.36
N GLY A 80 4.20 -6.51 9.23
CA GLY A 80 2.77 -6.61 8.97
C GLY A 80 2.36 -5.85 7.71
N SER A 81 2.88 -4.64 7.51
CA SER A 81 2.64 -3.87 6.29
C SER A 81 3.14 -4.59 5.03
N CYS A 82 4.32 -5.21 5.08
CA CYS A 82 4.85 -5.98 3.94
C CYS A 82 4.03 -7.25 3.67
N GLU A 83 3.60 -7.97 4.72
CA GLU A 83 2.77 -9.18 4.57
C GLU A 83 1.40 -8.87 3.96
N ASP A 84 0.80 -7.73 4.30
CA ASP A 84 -0.44 -7.26 3.69
C ASP A 84 -0.29 -7.11 2.17
N TYR A 85 0.78 -6.46 1.71
CA TYR A 85 1.08 -6.34 0.27
C TYR A 85 1.41 -7.69 -0.39
N ARG A 86 2.09 -8.61 0.32
CA ARG A 86 2.35 -9.97 -0.19
C ARG A 86 1.07 -10.76 -0.36
N ALA A 87 0.13 -10.65 0.58
CA ALA A 87 -1.20 -11.23 0.45
C ALA A 87 -1.95 -10.65 -0.75
N ALA A 88 -1.94 -9.32 -0.90
CA ALA A 88 -2.55 -8.62 -2.04
C ALA A 88 -1.99 -9.09 -3.39
N ALA A 89 -0.68 -9.38 -3.47
CA ALA A 89 -0.03 -9.85 -4.70
C ALA A 89 -0.12 -11.38 -4.92
N SER A 90 -0.74 -12.13 -4.04
CA SER A 90 -0.81 -13.59 -4.10
C SER A 90 -2.22 -14.12 -3.87
N ILE A 91 -2.60 -14.35 -2.62
CA ILE A 91 -3.87 -15.00 -2.27
C ILE A 91 -5.08 -14.15 -2.68
N ASP A 92 -5.00 -12.84 -2.53
CA ASP A 92 -6.11 -11.96 -2.90
C ASP A 92 -6.34 -11.96 -4.41
N LEU A 93 -5.28 -12.01 -5.22
CA LEU A 93 -5.43 -12.16 -6.67
C LEU A 93 -6.09 -13.49 -7.06
N ALA A 94 -5.82 -14.57 -6.31
CA ALA A 94 -6.49 -15.85 -6.53
C ALA A 94 -7.98 -15.78 -6.20
N HIS A 95 -8.32 -15.15 -5.08
CA HIS A 95 -9.71 -14.92 -4.67
C HIS A 95 -10.45 -14.02 -5.65
N ASP A 96 -9.86 -12.91 -6.05
CA ASP A 96 -10.44 -11.97 -7.03
C ASP A 96 -10.73 -12.64 -8.37
N ARG A 97 -9.82 -13.52 -8.83
CA ARG A 97 -10.07 -14.30 -10.06
C ARG A 97 -11.22 -15.27 -9.90
N ALA A 98 -11.31 -15.96 -8.77
CA ALA A 98 -12.41 -16.88 -8.48
C ALA A 98 -13.75 -16.17 -8.38
N ASP A 99 -13.76 -14.96 -7.86
CA ASP A 99 -14.96 -14.17 -7.60
C ASP A 99 -15.36 -13.20 -8.74
N ARG A 100 -14.66 -13.24 -9.87
CA ARG A 100 -14.89 -12.32 -11.02
C ARG A 100 -16.35 -12.21 -11.48
N THR A 101 -17.12 -13.27 -11.35
CA THR A 101 -18.52 -13.33 -11.78
C THR A 101 -19.51 -12.99 -10.67
N ARG A 102 -19.04 -12.91 -9.43
CA ARG A 102 -19.88 -12.54 -8.29
C ARG A 102 -20.18 -11.05 -8.32
N LYS A 103 -21.42 -10.71 -8.02
CA LYS A 103 -21.89 -9.31 -7.94
C LYS A 103 -22.20 -8.95 -6.50
N ILE A 104 -21.91 -7.69 -6.16
CA ILE A 104 -22.37 -7.10 -4.90
C ILE A 104 -23.85 -6.80 -5.05
N GLU A 105 -24.70 -7.39 -4.22
CA GLU A 105 -26.15 -7.21 -4.23
C GLU A 105 -26.61 -6.05 -3.33
N THR A 106 -25.74 -5.64 -2.41
CA THR A 106 -26.01 -4.50 -1.51
C THR A 106 -25.98 -3.19 -2.29
N PRO A 107 -26.92 -2.25 -2.02
CA PRO A 107 -26.84 -0.90 -2.58
C PRO A 107 -25.45 -0.26 -2.34
N LEU A 108 -24.83 0.22 -3.39
CA LEU A 108 -23.46 0.74 -3.34
C LEU A 108 -23.43 2.18 -3.87
N LEU A 109 -22.87 3.09 -3.07
CA LEU A 109 -22.48 4.42 -3.51
C LEU A 109 -20.97 4.47 -3.72
N VAL A 110 -20.55 4.76 -4.94
CA VAL A 110 -19.15 4.99 -5.29
C VAL A 110 -18.90 6.48 -5.46
N LEU A 111 -18.00 7.03 -4.66
CA LEU A 111 -17.51 8.41 -4.80
C LEU A 111 -16.08 8.33 -5.37
N TRP A 112 -15.89 9.07 -6.48
CA TRP A 112 -14.60 9.04 -7.21
C TRP A 112 -14.11 10.45 -7.50
#